data_8157ee455b5e7dbaae8969aa72cf08ae
#
_entry.id   8157ee455b5e7dbaae8969aa72cf08ae
#
_cell.length_a   1.000
_cell.length_b   1.000
_cell.length_c   1.000
_cell.angle_alpha   90.00
_cell.angle_beta   90.00
_cell.angle_gamma   90.00
#
_symmetry.space_group_name_H-M   'P 1'
#
loop_
_entity.id
_entity.type
_entity.pdbx_description
1 polymer ?
#
loop_
_entity_poly.entity_id
_entity_poly.type
_entity_poly.pdbx_seq_one_letter_code
_entity_poly.pdbx_strand_id
1 'polypeptide(L)'
;MSDELELNEQQRTVVEASADARLLVIAGAGQGKTEVVAGRIDSLVQDEGLSASEEILVLSFSRAAVSAVRLRLDARDVATSNVRTFDSFASLLLLGAGIQPGGGFDARIRRATQLLTEADETPDEVALLRHVVLDEVQDLVGDRADFVVAILKRLDDDAGITALGDPLQGVYDFQLEDSLSKTSESQVFETLTNVFNCETVGLGKNYRARGKFPKQVVLLGDALRATADGDEAQRLLEDLVLDIPERGEITDWFDLLTPPEGKNTAVLCTTNAEVLRVARYLNEKAVAHAVRRQAQDFGAARWIAGALGPLPGPKESQSVVEAALARVLADADVEVRWKELKSAEGRSREYDSLDLFRLSRLVKARALPLPLTEPDHSSVIVSTIHRAKGLEFDRVFFVDPNWVPVDEDSWTKVRREYVSLSRARDEIYRCELPQSRTKIKADDRLLGRFKEEAWSRNKRGKTWTKAFEFLYDDVETAYPASTLNVDAGRIQETLQSVDGVGTRIYAELDEEESTSDLPSYLLVTQDRRPLGRTSIAFGAAFQKAFSWLKNRPRVIDGLSLVSVETVAGDYRESEKVGLGSSGFWLVPRITGLARPDLNTT
;
A
#
# COMPACT_ATOMS: atom_id res chain seq x y z
N MET A 1 -3.07 31.59 2.77
CA MET A 1 -2.28 31.73 4.00
C MET A 1 -2.22 30.32 4.58
N SER A 2 -1.11 29.63 4.38
CA SER A 2 -0.81 28.36 5.05
C SER A 2 -0.61 28.69 6.52
N ASP A 3 -1.43 28.11 7.43
CA ASP A 3 -1.06 28.02 8.82
C ASP A 3 0.28 27.27 8.87
N GLU A 4 1.38 27.98 8.99
CA GLU A 4 2.66 27.39 9.36
C GLU A 4 2.43 26.68 10.70
N LEU A 5 2.47 25.36 10.70
CA LEU A 5 2.40 24.56 11.91
C LEU A 5 3.61 24.95 12.77
N GLU A 6 3.39 25.74 13.82
CA GLU A 6 4.46 26.14 14.75
C GLU A 6 5.09 24.86 15.35
N LEU A 7 6.37 24.65 15.03
CA LEU A 7 7.18 23.59 15.62
C LEU A 7 7.29 23.81 17.12
N ASN A 8 7.13 22.74 17.90
CA ASN A 8 7.43 22.79 19.32
C ASN A 8 8.94 22.78 19.57
N GLU A 9 9.37 23.00 20.82
CA GLU A 9 10.79 23.09 21.20
C GLU A 9 11.60 21.85 20.78
N GLN A 10 11.07 20.65 21.03
CA GLN A 10 11.75 19.38 20.66
C GLN A 10 11.88 19.24 19.13
N GLN A 11 10.86 19.61 18.38
CA GLN A 11 10.91 19.60 16.93
C GLN A 11 11.91 20.63 16.40
N ARG A 12 11.95 21.83 16.99
CA ARG A 12 12.95 22.86 16.64
C ARG A 12 14.37 22.39 16.88
N THR A 13 14.65 21.76 18.03
CA THR A 13 15.96 21.19 18.31
C THR A 13 16.46 20.27 17.18
N VAL A 14 15.59 19.46 16.61
CA VAL A 14 15.97 18.59 15.49
C VAL A 14 16.10 19.37 14.19
N VAL A 15 15.15 20.27 13.90
CA VAL A 15 15.10 21.02 12.65
C VAL A 15 16.28 21.98 12.52
N GLU A 16 16.62 22.69 13.59
CA GLU A 16 17.65 23.74 13.61
C GLU A 16 19.07 23.22 13.99
N ALA A 17 19.25 21.89 14.13
CA ALA A 17 20.56 21.32 14.39
C ALA A 17 21.54 21.58 13.22
N SER A 18 22.84 21.65 13.49
CA SER A 18 23.86 21.87 12.44
C SER A 18 23.86 20.79 11.36
N ALA A 19 24.40 21.11 10.18
CA ALA A 19 24.42 20.19 9.05
C ALA A 19 25.17 18.88 9.34
N ASP A 20 26.22 18.92 10.19
CA ASP A 20 27.01 17.77 10.62
C ASP A 20 26.41 16.99 11.79
N ALA A 21 25.29 17.47 12.38
CA ALA A 21 24.65 16.79 13.51
C ALA A 21 24.20 15.37 13.15
N ARG A 22 24.45 14.42 14.05
CA ARG A 22 24.00 13.03 13.92
C ARG A 22 22.94 12.74 14.98
N LEU A 23 21.70 12.64 14.56
CA LEU A 23 20.53 12.53 15.42
C LEU A 23 19.76 11.24 15.18
N LEU A 24 19.38 10.58 16.28
CA LEU A 24 18.38 9.51 16.29
C LEU A 24 17.12 10.04 16.98
N VAL A 25 16.10 10.34 16.17
CA VAL A 25 14.86 10.95 16.65
C VAL A 25 13.84 9.87 16.95
N ILE A 26 13.55 9.65 18.23
CA ILE A 26 12.52 8.71 18.67
C ILE A 26 11.18 9.44 18.74
N ALA A 27 10.25 9.03 17.89
CA ALA A 27 8.97 9.71 17.76
C ALA A 27 7.84 8.73 17.53
N GLY A 28 6.90 8.69 18.45
CA GLY A 28 5.71 7.84 18.37
C GLY A 28 4.73 8.23 17.27
N ALA A 29 3.64 7.48 17.20
CA ALA A 29 2.56 7.75 16.26
C ALA A 29 1.97 9.15 16.49
N GLY A 30 1.86 9.95 15.43
CA GLY A 30 1.23 11.28 15.49
C GLY A 30 2.09 12.38 16.15
N GLN A 31 3.39 12.17 16.37
CA GLN A 31 4.29 13.16 16.94
C GLN A 31 4.96 14.07 15.89
N GLY A 32 4.51 14.04 14.64
CA GLY A 32 4.92 14.98 13.61
C GLY A 32 6.23 14.65 12.90
N LYS A 33 6.67 13.36 12.86
CA LYS A 33 7.88 12.92 12.14
C LYS A 33 8.03 13.55 10.75
N THR A 34 7.00 13.43 9.90
CA THR A 34 7.06 13.92 8.52
C THR A 34 7.23 15.44 8.44
N GLU A 35 6.68 16.18 9.42
CA GLU A 35 6.85 17.63 9.52
C GLU A 35 8.28 17.99 9.91
N VAL A 36 8.84 17.24 10.87
CA VAL A 36 10.25 17.39 11.27
C VAL A 36 11.19 17.07 10.11
N VAL A 37 10.93 16.01 9.32
CA VAL A 37 11.73 15.69 8.12
C VAL A 37 11.71 16.85 7.13
N ALA A 38 10.52 17.38 6.80
CA ALA A 38 10.42 18.47 5.85
C ALA A 38 11.06 19.77 6.38
N GLY A 39 10.83 20.12 7.65
CA GLY A 39 11.47 21.27 8.31
C GLY A 39 13.00 21.13 8.35
N ARG A 40 13.51 19.92 8.68
CA ARG A 40 14.96 19.66 8.70
C ARG A 40 15.61 19.89 7.34
N ILE A 41 14.99 19.37 6.27
CA ILE A 41 15.51 19.57 4.89
C ILE A 41 15.47 21.05 4.52
N ASP A 42 14.40 21.75 4.86
CA ASP A 42 14.25 23.18 4.61
C ASP A 42 15.35 23.98 5.33
N SER A 43 15.58 23.74 6.62
CA SER A 43 16.66 24.39 7.38
C SER A 43 18.05 24.07 6.81
N LEU A 44 18.33 22.81 6.43
CA LEU A 44 19.58 22.43 5.78
C LEU A 44 19.81 23.18 4.47
N VAL A 45 18.75 23.49 3.72
CA VAL A 45 18.83 24.25 2.46
C VAL A 45 18.93 25.74 2.71
N GLN A 46 18.06 26.32 3.55
CA GLN A 46 17.94 27.76 3.72
C GLN A 46 19.01 28.34 4.67
N ASP A 47 19.29 27.63 5.77
CA ASP A 47 20.18 28.14 6.81
C ASP A 47 21.62 27.65 6.64
N GLU A 48 21.80 26.39 6.23
CA GLU A 48 23.11 25.76 6.06
C GLU A 48 23.62 25.79 4.61
N GLY A 49 22.77 26.16 3.64
CA GLY A 49 23.13 26.36 2.24
C GLY A 49 23.39 25.08 1.44
N LEU A 50 22.91 23.90 1.92
CA LEU A 50 23.11 22.64 1.22
C LEU A 50 22.20 22.50 -0.02
N SER A 51 22.72 21.85 -1.05
CA SER A 51 21.94 21.51 -2.25
C SER A 51 21.00 20.34 -1.96
N ALA A 52 19.68 20.59 -1.97
CA ALA A 52 18.67 19.54 -1.77
C ALA A 52 18.74 18.41 -2.83
N SER A 53 19.31 18.67 -4.00
CA SER A 53 19.40 17.70 -5.10
C SER A 53 20.67 16.86 -5.11
N GLU A 54 21.74 17.33 -4.47
CA GLU A 54 23.07 16.73 -4.57
C GLU A 54 23.66 16.36 -3.20
N GLU A 55 23.47 17.21 -2.17
CA GLU A 55 24.11 17.07 -0.87
C GLU A 55 23.20 16.50 0.21
N ILE A 56 21.87 16.47 -0.02
CA ILE A 56 20.90 15.89 0.91
C ILE A 56 20.24 14.67 0.29
N LEU A 57 20.30 13.53 1.00
CA LEU A 57 19.56 12.31 0.63
C LEU A 57 18.49 12.01 1.67
N VAL A 58 17.25 11.82 1.21
CA VAL A 58 16.15 11.38 2.07
C VAL A 58 15.70 10.00 1.64
N LEU A 59 15.77 9.04 2.54
CA LEU A 59 15.33 7.66 2.31
C LEU A 59 14.14 7.31 3.19
N SER A 60 13.09 6.79 2.58
CA SER A 60 11.91 6.29 3.29
C SER A 60 11.46 4.94 2.75
N PHE A 61 10.74 4.18 3.57
CA PHE A 61 10.33 2.81 3.25
C PHE A 61 9.26 2.75 2.15
N SER A 62 8.34 3.71 2.08
CA SER A 62 7.19 3.65 1.19
C SER A 62 7.08 4.84 0.24
N ARG A 63 6.49 4.58 -0.95
CA ARG A 63 6.16 5.66 -1.91
C ARG A 63 5.21 6.69 -1.30
N ALA A 64 4.31 6.26 -0.41
CA ALA A 64 3.37 7.15 0.27
C ALA A 64 4.11 8.14 1.20
N ALA A 65 5.09 7.66 1.98
CA ALA A 65 5.92 8.49 2.84
C ALA A 65 6.78 9.45 2.01
N VAL A 66 7.42 8.97 0.93
CA VAL A 66 8.15 9.83 -0.02
C VAL A 66 7.25 10.93 -0.58
N SER A 67 6.04 10.60 -1.03
CA SER A 67 5.08 11.59 -1.55
C SER A 67 4.64 12.60 -0.48
N ALA A 68 4.44 12.15 0.76
CA ALA A 68 4.06 13.02 1.87
C ALA A 68 5.18 14.04 2.22
N VAL A 69 6.45 13.61 2.17
CA VAL A 69 7.61 14.51 2.35
C VAL A 69 7.70 15.48 1.19
N ARG A 70 7.65 15.00 -0.06
CA ARG A 70 7.71 15.83 -1.27
C ARG A 70 6.65 16.92 -1.27
N LEU A 71 5.40 16.58 -0.95
CA LEU A 71 4.31 17.56 -0.91
C LEU A 71 4.59 18.69 0.10
N ARG A 72 5.22 18.40 1.24
CA ARG A 72 5.59 19.40 2.24
C ARG A 72 6.78 20.25 1.81
N LEU A 73 7.73 19.67 1.07
CA LEU A 73 8.87 20.39 0.50
C LEU A 73 8.44 21.29 -0.65
N ASP A 74 7.56 20.81 -1.53
CA ASP A 74 6.97 21.61 -2.61
C ASP A 74 6.24 22.85 -2.05
N ALA A 75 5.54 22.70 -0.92
CA ALA A 75 4.88 23.82 -0.24
C ALA A 75 5.88 24.83 0.38
N ARG A 76 7.16 24.48 0.49
CA ARG A 76 8.27 25.32 0.96
C ARG A 76 9.23 25.74 -0.16
N ASP A 77 8.89 25.50 -1.43
CA ASP A 77 9.74 25.73 -2.60
C ASP A 77 11.12 25.04 -2.54
N VAL A 78 11.21 23.89 -1.86
CA VAL A 78 12.44 23.08 -1.73
C VAL A 78 12.45 21.95 -2.75
N ALA A 79 13.59 21.75 -3.43
CA ALA A 79 13.74 20.69 -4.43
C ALA A 79 13.56 19.27 -3.84
N THR A 80 12.85 18.41 -4.55
CA THR A 80 12.44 17.07 -4.06
C THR A 80 13.11 15.90 -4.78
N SER A 81 14.10 16.18 -5.64
CA SER A 81 14.69 15.17 -6.53
C SER A 81 15.39 14.02 -5.80
N ASN A 82 15.95 14.27 -4.62
CA ASN A 82 16.68 13.28 -3.84
C ASN A 82 15.90 12.71 -2.63
N VAL A 83 14.57 12.88 -2.62
CA VAL A 83 13.67 12.17 -1.71
C VAL A 83 13.23 10.87 -2.36
N ARG A 84 13.68 9.72 -1.85
CA ARG A 84 13.59 8.42 -2.54
C ARG A 84 13.16 7.29 -1.62
N THR A 85 12.68 6.20 -2.21
CA THR A 85 12.63 4.91 -1.51
C THR A 85 13.99 4.21 -1.57
N PHE A 86 14.28 3.30 -0.64
CA PHE A 86 15.51 2.50 -0.64
C PHE A 86 15.75 1.79 -1.98
N ASP A 87 14.72 1.16 -2.55
CA ASP A 87 14.78 0.48 -3.84
C ASP A 87 15.08 1.44 -5.01
N SER A 88 14.54 2.66 -4.96
CA SER A 88 14.80 3.68 -5.98
C SER A 88 16.24 4.17 -5.92
N PHE A 89 16.79 4.36 -4.72
CA PHE A 89 18.17 4.78 -4.55
C PHE A 89 19.15 3.67 -4.94
N ALA A 90 18.89 2.41 -4.54
CA ALA A 90 19.67 1.26 -4.98
C ALA A 90 19.72 1.14 -6.51
N SER A 91 18.59 1.40 -7.19
CA SER A 91 18.56 1.41 -8.66
C SER A 91 19.38 2.55 -9.26
N LEU A 92 19.40 3.73 -8.63
CA LEU A 92 20.20 4.88 -9.06
C LEU A 92 21.70 4.56 -8.96
N LEU A 93 22.15 4.03 -7.83
CA LEU A 93 23.56 3.64 -7.63
C LEU A 93 24.03 2.62 -8.65
N LEU A 94 23.23 1.57 -8.91
CA LEU A 94 23.56 0.57 -9.93
C LEU A 94 23.67 1.19 -11.33
N LEU A 95 22.76 2.10 -11.68
CA LEU A 95 22.79 2.79 -12.99
C LEU A 95 24.01 3.71 -13.12
N GLY A 96 24.38 4.44 -12.05
CA GLY A 96 25.58 5.28 -11.99
C GLY A 96 26.85 4.46 -12.24
N ALA A 97 26.93 3.27 -11.67
CA ALA A 97 28.01 2.31 -11.92
C ALA A 97 27.91 1.55 -13.28
N GLY A 98 26.96 1.91 -14.15
CA GLY A 98 26.76 1.23 -15.44
C GLY A 98 26.14 -0.17 -15.33
N ILE A 99 25.60 -0.54 -14.17
CA ILE A 99 24.99 -1.84 -13.91
C ILE A 99 23.46 -1.73 -14.12
N GLN A 100 22.90 -2.58 -14.99
CA GLN A 100 21.45 -2.62 -15.18
C GLN A 100 20.75 -3.15 -13.92
N PRO A 101 19.76 -2.44 -13.34
CA PRO A 101 19.05 -2.85 -12.12
C PRO A 101 18.02 -3.95 -12.41
N GLY A 102 18.48 -5.12 -12.85
CA GLY A 102 17.65 -6.30 -13.09
C GLY A 102 17.36 -7.09 -11.82
N GLY A 103 16.36 -8.00 -11.87
CA GLY A 103 15.94 -8.84 -10.74
C GLY A 103 14.87 -8.22 -9.86
N GLY A 104 14.45 -8.93 -8.80
CA GLY A 104 13.49 -8.46 -7.80
C GLY A 104 14.07 -7.34 -6.91
N PHE A 105 13.21 -6.79 -6.05
CA PHE A 105 13.59 -5.70 -5.15
C PHE A 105 14.79 -6.06 -4.27
N ASP A 106 14.75 -7.19 -3.59
CA ASP A 106 15.83 -7.60 -2.67
C ASP A 106 17.15 -7.90 -3.40
N ALA A 107 17.08 -8.45 -4.62
CA ALA A 107 18.28 -8.67 -5.45
C ALA A 107 18.96 -7.34 -5.83
N ARG A 108 18.20 -6.28 -6.10
CA ARG A 108 18.74 -4.94 -6.38
C ARG A 108 19.39 -4.33 -5.15
N ILE A 109 18.75 -4.41 -3.99
CA ILE A 109 19.28 -3.93 -2.72
C ILE A 109 20.62 -4.61 -2.43
N ARG A 110 20.71 -5.95 -2.49
CA ARG A 110 21.95 -6.69 -2.25
C ARG A 110 23.08 -6.31 -3.22
N ARG A 111 22.76 -6.14 -4.51
CA ARG A 111 23.77 -5.71 -5.51
C ARG A 111 24.27 -4.29 -5.25
N ALA A 112 23.39 -3.37 -4.84
CA ALA A 112 23.79 -2.03 -4.48
C ALA A 112 24.63 -2.02 -3.18
N THR A 113 24.29 -2.86 -2.19
CA THR A 113 25.08 -3.07 -0.98
C THR A 113 26.46 -3.60 -1.32
N GLN A 114 26.55 -4.60 -2.21
CA GLN A 114 27.81 -5.16 -2.67
C GLN A 114 28.67 -4.10 -3.37
N LEU A 115 28.08 -3.29 -4.28
CA LEU A 115 28.76 -2.18 -4.93
C LEU A 115 29.38 -1.21 -3.89
N LEU A 116 28.59 -0.78 -2.90
CA LEU A 116 29.09 0.12 -1.85
C LEU A 116 30.20 -0.51 -0.99
N THR A 117 30.15 -1.82 -0.78
CA THR A 117 31.11 -2.51 0.09
C THR A 117 32.42 -2.82 -0.62
N GLU A 118 32.39 -3.19 -1.91
CA GLU A 118 33.53 -3.67 -2.68
C GLU A 118 34.18 -2.60 -3.55
N ALA A 119 33.52 -1.46 -3.82
CA ALA A 119 34.10 -0.39 -4.64
C ALA A 119 35.32 0.24 -3.94
N ASP A 120 36.39 0.44 -4.68
CA ASP A 120 37.59 1.13 -4.19
C ASP A 120 37.32 2.60 -3.89
N GLU A 121 36.50 3.25 -4.73
CA GLU A 121 36.09 4.65 -4.58
C GLU A 121 34.59 4.73 -4.23
N THR A 122 34.21 5.74 -3.46
CA THR A 122 32.81 6.02 -3.13
C THR A 122 32.07 6.47 -4.39
N PRO A 123 30.92 5.84 -4.74
CA PRO A 123 30.11 6.29 -5.88
C PRO A 123 29.72 7.76 -5.76
N ASP A 124 29.69 8.50 -6.89
CA ASP A 124 29.40 9.94 -6.94
C ASP A 124 28.07 10.29 -6.23
N GLU A 125 27.06 9.42 -6.33
CA GLU A 125 25.75 9.62 -5.70
C GLU A 125 25.82 9.60 -4.17
N VAL A 126 26.91 9.11 -3.58
CA VAL A 126 27.14 9.08 -2.13
C VAL A 126 28.25 10.03 -1.73
N ALA A 127 29.29 10.19 -2.55
CA ALA A 127 30.46 11.02 -2.25
C ALA A 127 30.15 12.50 -2.04
N LEU A 128 29.07 13.01 -2.66
CA LEU A 128 28.64 14.41 -2.53
C LEU A 128 27.70 14.63 -1.33
N LEU A 129 27.27 13.59 -0.64
CA LEU A 129 26.28 13.71 0.43
C LEU A 129 26.91 14.35 1.68
N ARG A 130 26.29 15.41 2.15
CA ARG A 130 26.61 16.12 3.39
C ARG A 130 25.60 15.84 4.50
N HIS A 131 24.39 15.38 4.13
CA HIS A 131 23.40 15.00 5.13
C HIS A 131 22.48 13.88 4.62
N VAL A 132 22.23 12.88 5.45
CA VAL A 132 21.32 11.77 5.15
C VAL A 132 20.17 11.76 6.15
N VAL A 133 18.93 11.81 5.63
CA VAL A 133 17.71 11.67 6.43
C VAL A 133 17.13 10.28 6.20
N LEU A 134 16.95 9.51 7.27
CA LEU A 134 16.35 8.18 7.27
C LEU A 134 14.99 8.23 7.97
N ASP A 135 13.93 8.00 7.24
CA ASP A 135 12.57 7.97 7.80
C ASP A 135 12.10 6.53 8.04
N GLU A 136 11.37 6.30 9.14
CA GLU A 136 10.86 5.00 9.58
C GLU A 136 11.95 3.92 9.76
N VAL A 137 13.04 4.25 10.49
CA VAL A 137 14.18 3.35 10.66
C VAL A 137 13.84 2.01 11.33
N GLN A 138 12.75 1.92 12.09
CA GLN A 138 12.26 0.66 12.64
C GLN A 138 11.78 -0.34 11.58
N ASP A 139 11.67 0.05 10.32
CA ASP A 139 11.32 -0.84 9.21
C ASP A 139 12.54 -1.37 8.46
N LEU A 140 13.72 -0.94 8.88
CA LEU A 140 14.99 -1.40 8.32
C LEU A 140 15.38 -2.73 8.93
N VAL A 141 15.13 -3.80 8.18
CA VAL A 141 15.53 -5.17 8.57
C VAL A 141 16.21 -5.87 7.39
N GLY A 142 17.05 -6.85 7.67
CA GLY A 142 17.69 -7.68 6.67
C GLY A 142 18.51 -6.89 5.64
N ASP A 143 18.35 -7.23 4.35
CA ASP A 143 19.13 -6.64 3.25
C ASP A 143 19.02 -5.09 3.18
N ARG A 144 17.86 -4.50 3.58
CA ARG A 144 17.68 -3.03 3.60
C ARG A 144 18.46 -2.37 4.72
N ALA A 145 18.54 -3.01 5.87
CA ALA A 145 19.37 -2.55 6.99
C ALA A 145 20.85 -2.52 6.59
N ASP A 146 21.33 -3.61 5.99
CA ASP A 146 22.72 -3.70 5.51
C ASP A 146 23.03 -2.65 4.44
N PHE A 147 22.09 -2.37 3.55
CA PHE A 147 22.22 -1.33 2.53
C PHE A 147 22.38 0.06 3.14
N VAL A 148 21.54 0.41 4.11
CA VAL A 148 21.65 1.71 4.81
C VAL A 148 22.99 1.81 5.55
N VAL A 149 23.39 0.78 6.27
CA VAL A 149 24.69 0.75 6.96
C VAL A 149 25.85 0.92 5.97
N ALA A 150 25.76 0.30 4.78
CA ALA A 150 26.77 0.46 3.74
C ALA A 150 26.84 1.90 3.20
N ILE A 151 25.70 2.57 3.02
CA ILE A 151 25.67 3.99 2.64
C ILE A 151 26.35 4.84 3.73
N LEU A 152 25.91 4.71 4.99
CA LEU A 152 26.42 5.53 6.09
C LEU A 152 27.92 5.36 6.33
N LYS A 153 28.48 4.17 6.07
CA LYS A 153 29.94 3.91 6.16
C LYS A 153 30.76 4.59 5.06
N ARG A 154 30.11 5.04 3.98
CA ARG A 154 30.77 5.74 2.87
C ARG A 154 30.67 7.26 2.95
N LEU A 155 29.94 7.77 3.95
CA LEU A 155 29.86 9.21 4.19
C LEU A 155 31.17 9.74 4.75
N ASP A 156 31.45 10.98 4.48
CA ASP A 156 32.54 11.71 5.13
C ASP A 156 32.28 11.89 6.64
N ASP A 157 33.35 12.06 7.42
CA ASP A 157 33.28 12.17 8.89
C ASP A 157 32.43 13.37 9.36
N ASP A 158 32.36 14.44 8.55
CA ASP A 158 31.60 15.67 8.81
C ASP A 158 30.18 15.63 8.21
N ALA A 159 29.79 14.52 7.59
CA ALA A 159 28.42 14.35 7.12
C ALA A 159 27.46 14.06 8.28
N GLY A 160 26.32 14.78 8.28
CA GLY A 160 25.28 14.60 9.29
C GLY A 160 24.29 13.49 8.96
N ILE A 161 23.61 13.04 10.00
CA ILE A 161 22.58 11.99 9.92
C ILE A 161 21.36 12.45 10.73
N THR A 162 20.17 12.37 10.16
CA THR A 162 18.91 12.49 10.90
C THR A 162 18.07 11.24 10.67
N ALA A 163 18.09 10.32 11.63
CA ALA A 163 17.34 9.07 11.59
C ALA A 163 16.09 9.19 12.46
N LEU A 164 14.90 8.94 11.91
CA LEU A 164 13.62 9.04 12.63
C LEU A 164 12.94 7.66 12.72
N GLY A 165 12.47 7.30 13.91
CA GLY A 165 11.78 6.04 14.09
C GLY A 165 11.05 5.89 15.40
N ASP A 166 10.34 4.78 15.56
CA ASP A 166 9.67 4.37 16.78
C ASP A 166 9.85 2.86 17.00
N PRO A 167 10.67 2.43 17.97
CA PRO A 167 10.88 1.00 18.25
C PRO A 167 9.58 0.21 18.52
N LEU A 168 8.53 0.87 19.00
CA LEU A 168 7.22 0.24 19.19
C LEU A 168 6.45 0.01 17.89
N GLN A 169 6.90 0.57 16.78
CA GLN A 169 6.25 0.40 15.47
C GLN A 169 7.00 -0.56 14.54
N GLY A 170 8.04 -1.24 15.01
CA GLY A 170 8.73 -2.31 14.31
C GLY A 170 7.87 -3.59 14.26
N VAL A 171 7.38 -3.95 13.08
CA VAL A 171 6.50 -5.14 12.88
C VAL A 171 6.94 -5.99 11.69
N TYR A 172 8.14 -5.77 11.18
CA TYR A 172 8.63 -6.45 9.97
C TYR A 172 9.69 -7.52 10.23
N ASP A 173 10.02 -7.84 11.48
CA ASP A 173 11.01 -8.87 11.83
C ASP A 173 10.69 -10.26 11.21
N PHE A 174 9.41 -10.55 10.92
CA PHE A 174 9.03 -11.77 10.19
C PHE A 174 9.67 -11.88 8.79
N GLN A 175 10.09 -10.75 8.18
CA GLN A 175 10.78 -10.76 6.89
C GLN A 175 12.19 -11.35 7.00
N LEU A 176 12.75 -11.42 8.22
CA LEU A 176 14.06 -12.04 8.45
C LEU A 176 14.05 -13.56 8.21
N GLU A 177 12.89 -14.22 8.28
CA GLU A 177 12.79 -15.66 8.00
C GLU A 177 13.26 -15.97 6.57
N ASP A 178 12.82 -15.16 5.60
CA ASP A 178 13.10 -15.33 4.16
C ASP A 178 14.33 -14.52 3.69
N SER A 179 14.87 -13.62 4.50
CA SER A 179 16.03 -12.78 4.17
C SER A 179 17.35 -13.53 4.31
N LEU A 180 18.32 -13.23 3.44
CA LEU A 180 19.70 -13.71 3.57
C LEU A 180 20.42 -13.02 4.73
N SER A 181 20.22 -11.72 4.89
CA SER A 181 20.70 -10.97 6.05
C SER A 181 19.76 -11.20 7.24
N LYS A 182 20.33 -11.26 8.44
CA LYS A 182 19.59 -11.41 9.70
C LYS A 182 19.66 -10.16 10.58
N THR A 183 20.07 -9.03 10.01
CA THR A 183 20.13 -7.76 10.72
C THR A 183 18.73 -7.34 11.18
N SER A 184 18.52 -7.31 12.50
CA SER A 184 17.23 -6.96 13.10
C SER A 184 17.08 -5.44 13.25
N GLU A 185 15.84 -5.00 13.51
CA GLU A 185 15.52 -3.61 13.84
C GLU A 185 16.37 -3.09 15.00
N SER A 186 16.45 -3.82 16.11
CA SER A 186 17.22 -3.42 17.29
C SER A 186 18.70 -3.19 16.98
N GLN A 187 19.29 -4.02 16.13
CA GLN A 187 20.67 -3.84 15.68
C GLN A 187 20.87 -2.57 14.85
N VAL A 188 19.86 -2.12 14.10
CA VAL A 188 19.92 -0.84 13.38
C VAL A 188 19.97 0.33 14.36
N PHE A 189 19.10 0.36 15.38
CA PHE A 189 19.12 1.40 16.41
C PHE A 189 20.45 1.42 17.17
N GLU A 190 20.96 0.24 17.57
CA GLU A 190 22.26 0.11 18.21
C GLU A 190 23.41 0.59 17.31
N THR A 191 23.36 0.29 16.02
CA THR A 191 24.38 0.72 15.06
C THR A 191 24.37 2.23 14.88
N LEU A 192 23.19 2.86 14.77
CA LEU A 192 23.07 4.31 14.69
C LEU A 192 23.65 5.00 15.93
N THR A 193 23.39 4.47 17.12
CA THR A 193 23.85 5.05 18.37
C THR A 193 25.34 4.78 18.63
N ASN A 194 25.78 3.52 18.49
CA ASN A 194 27.11 3.10 18.97
C ASN A 194 28.21 3.18 17.89
N VAL A 195 27.83 3.05 16.59
CA VAL A 195 28.80 3.09 15.48
C VAL A 195 28.82 4.47 14.83
N PHE A 196 27.64 5.05 14.59
CA PHE A 196 27.53 6.36 13.94
C PHE A 196 27.42 7.52 14.94
N ASN A 197 27.42 7.24 16.25
CA ASN A 197 27.39 8.22 17.34
C ASN A 197 26.19 9.18 17.25
N CYS A 198 25.03 8.69 16.83
CA CYS A 198 23.81 9.50 16.79
C CYS A 198 23.32 9.82 18.21
N GLU A 199 23.14 11.11 18.50
CA GLU A 199 22.51 11.56 19.73
C GLU A 199 21.00 11.27 19.69
N THR A 200 20.45 10.70 20.78
CA THR A 200 19.03 10.37 20.84
C THR A 200 18.19 11.55 21.31
N VAL A 201 17.23 11.96 20.50
CA VAL A 201 16.27 13.04 20.78
C VAL A 201 14.86 12.49 20.75
N GLY A 202 14.03 12.77 21.78
CA GLY A 202 12.63 12.34 21.85
C GLY A 202 11.65 13.42 21.41
N LEU A 203 10.63 13.07 20.62
CA LEU A 203 9.47 13.93 20.38
C LEU A 203 8.32 13.48 21.28
N GLY A 204 7.76 14.40 22.09
CA GLY A 204 6.74 14.04 23.09
C GLY A 204 5.30 14.47 22.72
N LYS A 205 5.13 15.59 21.98
CA LYS A 205 3.80 16.15 21.72
C LYS A 205 3.07 15.38 20.61
N ASN A 206 1.87 14.89 20.94
CA ASN A 206 1.01 14.23 19.96
C ASN A 206 0.04 15.22 19.32
N TYR A 207 -0.09 15.15 17.99
CA TYR A 207 -0.96 16.00 17.19
C TYR A 207 -2.13 15.22 16.56
N ARG A 208 -2.14 13.88 16.70
CA ARG A 208 -3.09 12.99 16.03
C ARG A 208 -4.26 12.57 16.90
N ALA A 209 -3.98 12.03 18.08
CA ALA A 209 -4.97 11.45 18.97
C ALA A 209 -5.87 12.54 19.58
N ARG A 210 -7.18 12.43 19.34
CA ARG A 210 -8.20 13.38 19.82
C ARG A 210 -9.09 12.76 20.90
N GLY A 211 -9.45 11.48 20.71
CA GLY A 211 -10.31 10.75 21.63
C GLY A 211 -9.63 10.27 22.92
N LYS A 212 -10.43 9.81 23.88
CA LYS A 212 -9.96 9.33 25.19
C LYS A 212 -8.94 8.19 25.04
N PHE A 213 -9.34 7.09 24.41
CA PHE A 213 -8.49 5.89 24.28
C PHE A 213 -7.29 6.11 23.36
N PRO A 214 -7.41 6.76 22.18
CA PRO A 214 -6.24 7.13 21.39
C PRO A 214 -5.19 7.93 22.17
N LYS A 215 -5.61 8.89 23.01
CA LYS A 215 -4.69 9.63 23.90
C LYS A 215 -4.00 8.73 24.91
N GLN A 216 -4.73 7.80 25.53
CA GLN A 216 -4.16 6.85 26.48
C GLN A 216 -3.13 5.92 25.82
N VAL A 217 -3.40 5.43 24.59
CA VAL A 217 -2.44 4.64 23.82
C VAL A 217 -1.14 5.39 23.58
N VAL A 218 -1.24 6.68 23.21
CA VAL A 218 -0.04 7.51 22.97
C VAL A 218 0.76 7.72 24.26
N LEU A 219 0.09 8.04 25.36
CA LEU A 219 0.73 8.22 26.67
C LEU A 219 1.40 6.93 27.17
N LEU A 220 0.75 5.77 26.96
CA LEU A 220 1.34 4.48 27.28
C LEU A 220 2.61 4.20 26.47
N GLY A 221 2.70 4.71 25.24
CA GLY A 221 3.85 4.51 24.38
C GLY A 221 5.17 4.92 25.01
N ASP A 222 5.20 6.00 25.81
CA ASP A 222 6.43 6.44 26.48
C ASP A 222 6.83 5.47 27.60
N ALA A 223 5.87 4.95 28.37
CA ALA A 223 6.13 3.93 29.38
C ALA A 223 6.63 2.62 28.75
N LEU A 224 6.01 2.20 27.65
CA LEU A 224 6.43 1.00 26.93
C LEU A 224 7.86 1.11 26.39
N ARG A 225 8.27 2.28 25.86
CA ARG A 225 9.65 2.52 25.38
C ARG A 225 10.67 2.52 26.52
N ALA A 226 10.26 2.92 27.72
CA ALA A 226 11.11 2.92 28.89
C ALA A 226 11.28 1.53 29.54
N THR A 227 10.43 0.56 29.18
CA THR A 227 10.41 -0.79 29.74
C THR A 227 11.39 -1.68 28.98
N ALA A 228 12.29 -2.35 29.70
CA ALA A 228 13.24 -3.30 29.11
C ALA A 228 12.65 -4.73 29.03
N ASP A 229 11.68 -5.06 29.86
CA ASP A 229 11.05 -6.37 29.96
C ASP A 229 9.78 -6.46 29.11
N GLY A 230 9.77 -7.36 28.13
CA GLY A 230 8.64 -7.59 27.24
C GLY A 230 7.37 -8.07 27.95
N ASP A 231 7.50 -8.88 29.00
CA ASP A 231 6.34 -9.37 29.76
C ASP A 231 5.72 -8.27 30.62
N GLU A 232 6.51 -7.33 31.10
CA GLU A 232 5.99 -6.12 31.76
C GLU A 232 5.30 -5.20 30.77
N ALA A 233 5.91 -4.94 29.61
CA ALA A 233 5.32 -4.15 28.55
C ALA A 233 3.99 -4.74 28.07
N GLN A 234 3.92 -6.07 27.93
CA GLN A 234 2.68 -6.77 27.56
C GLN A 234 1.59 -6.57 28.62
N ARG A 235 1.89 -6.69 29.91
CA ARG A 235 0.91 -6.47 30.98
C ARG A 235 0.36 -5.04 30.98
N LEU A 236 1.24 -4.04 30.83
CA LEU A 236 0.86 -2.63 30.74
C LEU A 236 -0.11 -2.37 29.55
N LEU A 237 0.16 -3.00 28.42
CA LEU A 237 -0.69 -2.86 27.23
C LEU A 237 -2.02 -3.61 27.39
N GLU A 238 -2.01 -4.82 27.94
CA GLU A 238 -3.21 -5.63 28.20
C GLU A 238 -4.17 -4.93 29.15
N ASP A 239 -3.68 -4.25 30.19
CA ASP A 239 -4.51 -3.46 31.10
C ASP A 239 -5.26 -2.35 30.33
N LEU A 240 -4.58 -1.63 29.43
CA LEU A 240 -5.24 -0.63 28.59
C LEU A 240 -6.23 -1.27 27.60
N VAL A 241 -5.87 -2.39 26.99
CA VAL A 241 -6.73 -3.10 26.02
C VAL A 241 -8.02 -3.55 26.69
N LEU A 242 -7.98 -4.01 27.96
CA LEU A 242 -9.17 -4.40 28.72
C LEU A 242 -10.11 -3.24 29.01
N ASP A 243 -9.58 -2.02 29.14
CA ASP A 243 -10.37 -0.78 29.33
C ASP A 243 -11.07 -0.31 28.05
N ILE A 244 -10.58 -0.72 26.86
CA ILE A 244 -11.17 -0.36 25.58
C ILE A 244 -12.55 -1.02 25.45
N PRO A 245 -13.61 -0.26 25.06
CA PRO A 245 -14.95 -0.80 24.93
C PRO A 245 -15.02 -1.99 23.99
N GLU A 246 -15.52 -3.10 24.50
CA GLU A 246 -15.79 -4.30 23.72
C GLU A 246 -17.20 -4.22 23.11
N ARG A 247 -17.32 -4.61 21.83
CA ARG A 247 -18.57 -4.59 21.07
C ARG A 247 -19.14 -5.98 20.80
N GLY A 248 -18.46 -7.05 21.23
CA GLY A 248 -18.84 -8.41 20.90
C GLY A 248 -18.59 -8.77 19.44
N GLU A 249 -19.40 -9.67 18.87
CA GLU A 249 -19.19 -10.14 17.50
C GLU A 249 -19.47 -9.04 16.47
N ILE A 250 -18.59 -8.92 15.46
CA ILE A 250 -18.69 -7.90 14.40
C ILE A 250 -20.02 -7.99 13.63
N THR A 251 -20.67 -9.15 13.64
CA THR A 251 -21.96 -9.39 12.98
C THR A 251 -23.14 -8.68 13.63
N ASP A 252 -23.01 -8.19 14.85
CA ASP A 252 -24.13 -7.66 15.64
C ASP A 252 -24.30 -6.12 15.51
N TRP A 253 -23.31 -5.40 14.92
CA TRP A 253 -23.26 -3.95 14.93
C TRP A 253 -22.68 -3.32 13.64
N PHE A 254 -23.02 -3.86 12.49
CA PHE A 254 -22.55 -3.34 11.18
C PHE A 254 -22.82 -1.84 10.98
N ASP A 255 -23.90 -1.32 11.55
CA ASP A 255 -24.28 0.11 11.42
C ASP A 255 -23.21 1.05 12.00
N LEU A 256 -22.44 0.59 12.99
CA LEU A 256 -21.35 1.37 13.57
C LEU A 256 -20.10 1.45 12.69
N LEU A 257 -19.97 0.55 11.70
CA LEU A 257 -18.82 0.55 10.80
C LEU A 257 -18.85 1.73 9.83
N THR A 258 -20.03 2.10 9.36
CA THR A 258 -20.17 3.26 8.47
C THR A 258 -19.97 4.55 9.25
N PRO A 259 -18.87 5.29 9.02
CA PRO A 259 -18.63 6.52 9.74
C PRO A 259 -19.50 7.66 9.21
N PRO A 260 -19.63 8.77 9.94
CA PRO A 260 -20.17 10.02 9.42
C PRO A 260 -19.40 10.49 8.17
N GLU A 261 -20.06 11.33 7.37
CA GLU A 261 -19.45 11.91 6.17
C GLU A 261 -18.10 12.59 6.47
N GLY A 262 -17.12 12.39 5.63
CA GLY A 262 -15.78 12.94 5.78
C GLY A 262 -14.89 12.22 6.80
N LYS A 263 -15.38 11.14 7.44
CA LYS A 263 -14.61 10.30 8.37
C LYS A 263 -14.38 8.92 7.81
N ASN A 264 -13.39 8.23 8.38
CA ASN A 264 -13.05 6.86 8.00
C ASN A 264 -12.98 5.91 9.20
N THR A 265 -13.27 4.63 8.92
CA THR A 265 -13.24 3.54 9.88
C THR A 265 -12.31 2.44 9.38
N ALA A 266 -11.49 1.87 10.24
CA ALA A 266 -10.74 0.66 9.96
C ALA A 266 -11.18 -0.51 10.82
N VAL A 267 -11.25 -1.69 10.21
CA VAL A 267 -11.30 -3.00 10.91
C VAL A 267 -9.92 -3.64 10.74
N LEU A 268 -9.17 -3.71 11.84
CA LEU A 268 -7.80 -4.20 11.85
C LEU A 268 -7.73 -5.63 12.37
N CYS A 269 -7.21 -6.50 11.54
CA CYS A 269 -7.07 -7.94 11.80
C CYS A 269 -5.59 -8.33 11.91
N THR A 270 -5.32 -9.43 12.60
CA THR A 270 -3.96 -9.98 12.72
C THR A 270 -3.55 -10.68 11.42
N THR A 271 -4.45 -11.42 10.79
CA THR A 271 -4.15 -12.28 9.63
C THR A 271 -4.97 -11.92 8.37
N ASN A 272 -4.43 -12.27 7.20
CA ASN A 272 -5.17 -12.16 5.94
C ASN A 272 -6.44 -13.03 5.92
N ALA A 273 -6.43 -14.16 6.62
CA ALA A 273 -7.60 -15.04 6.75
C ALA A 273 -8.76 -14.36 7.50
N GLU A 274 -8.44 -13.59 8.55
CA GLU A 274 -9.41 -12.78 9.28
C GLU A 274 -9.94 -11.62 8.41
N VAL A 275 -9.06 -10.91 7.70
CA VAL A 275 -9.44 -9.88 6.73
C VAL A 275 -10.47 -10.41 5.71
N LEU A 276 -10.19 -11.55 5.10
CA LEU A 276 -11.11 -12.17 4.13
C LEU A 276 -12.43 -12.61 4.78
N ARG A 277 -12.40 -13.03 6.04
CA ARG A 277 -13.61 -13.38 6.80
C ARG A 277 -14.46 -12.16 7.11
N VAL A 278 -13.84 -11.06 7.59
CA VAL A 278 -14.51 -9.78 7.81
C VAL A 278 -15.12 -9.27 6.52
N ALA A 279 -14.34 -9.18 5.45
CA ALA A 279 -14.81 -8.71 4.14
C ALA A 279 -16.03 -9.52 3.64
N ARG A 280 -16.02 -10.84 3.83
CA ARG A 280 -17.18 -11.67 3.50
C ARG A 280 -18.42 -11.27 4.31
N TYR A 281 -18.30 -11.08 5.63
CA TYR A 281 -19.45 -10.65 6.45
C TYR A 281 -19.99 -9.30 6.03
N LEU A 282 -19.09 -8.35 5.73
CA LEU A 282 -19.49 -7.02 5.23
C LEU A 282 -20.22 -7.12 3.87
N ASN A 283 -19.73 -7.98 2.97
CA ASN A 283 -20.40 -8.24 1.70
C ASN A 283 -21.79 -8.85 1.87
N GLU A 284 -21.94 -9.82 2.76
CA GLU A 284 -23.25 -10.45 3.07
C GLU A 284 -24.27 -9.43 3.61
N LYS A 285 -23.78 -8.35 4.24
CA LYS A 285 -24.59 -7.25 4.79
C LYS A 285 -24.66 -6.01 3.89
N ALA A 286 -24.09 -6.06 2.70
CA ALA A 286 -24.02 -4.94 1.76
C ALA A 286 -23.35 -3.67 2.37
N VAL A 287 -22.41 -3.83 3.30
CA VAL A 287 -21.60 -2.74 3.82
C VAL A 287 -20.46 -2.46 2.84
N ALA A 288 -20.45 -1.26 2.29
CA ALA A 288 -19.39 -0.82 1.38
C ALA A 288 -18.05 -0.75 2.13
N HIS A 289 -17.03 -1.43 1.63
CA HIS A 289 -15.70 -1.47 2.25
C HIS A 289 -14.62 -1.77 1.22
N ALA A 290 -13.41 -1.33 1.51
CA ALA A 290 -12.20 -1.72 0.78
C ALA A 290 -11.36 -2.70 1.60
N VAL A 291 -10.78 -3.68 0.92
CA VAL A 291 -9.79 -4.60 1.52
C VAL A 291 -8.41 -4.15 1.08
N ARG A 292 -7.59 -3.71 2.02
CA ARG A 292 -6.18 -3.41 1.73
C ARG A 292 -5.34 -4.66 1.84
N ARG A 293 -4.64 -4.95 0.74
CA ARG A 293 -3.75 -6.12 0.66
C ARG A 293 -2.28 -5.78 0.61
N GLN A 294 -1.91 -4.75 -0.15
CA GLN A 294 -0.53 -4.24 -0.21
C GLN A 294 -0.57 -2.71 -0.29
N ALA A 295 0.36 -2.04 0.38
CA ALA A 295 0.45 -0.57 0.37
C ALA A 295 0.79 0.01 -1.02
N GLN A 296 1.15 -0.84 -2.00
CA GLN A 296 1.61 -0.46 -3.33
C GLN A 296 0.63 -0.82 -4.47
N ASP A 297 -0.54 -1.40 -4.15
CA ASP A 297 -1.49 -1.91 -5.15
C ASP A 297 -2.51 -0.88 -5.65
N PHE A 298 -2.09 0.39 -5.79
CA PHE A 298 -2.94 1.37 -6.44
C PHE A 298 -2.78 1.26 -7.96
N GLY A 299 -3.88 0.97 -8.64
CA GLY A 299 -3.95 1.02 -10.10
C GLY A 299 -3.93 2.45 -10.64
N ALA A 300 -3.77 2.60 -11.94
CA ALA A 300 -3.83 3.92 -12.56
C ALA A 300 -5.25 4.50 -12.46
N ALA A 301 -5.33 5.81 -12.22
CA ALA A 301 -6.59 6.49 -12.00
C ALA A 301 -7.57 6.30 -13.17
N ARG A 302 -8.85 6.11 -12.84
CA ARG A 302 -9.97 5.90 -13.80
C ARG A 302 -10.03 6.97 -14.87
N TRP A 303 -9.80 8.23 -14.51
CA TRP A 303 -9.85 9.34 -15.44
C TRP A 303 -8.79 9.26 -16.56
N ILE A 304 -7.69 8.53 -16.36
CA ILE A 304 -6.63 8.38 -17.37
C ILE A 304 -7.17 7.67 -18.62
N ALA A 305 -7.84 6.52 -18.47
CA ALA A 305 -8.46 5.86 -19.61
C ALA A 305 -9.64 6.68 -20.17
N GLY A 306 -10.42 7.36 -19.31
CA GLY A 306 -11.52 8.22 -19.76
C GLY A 306 -11.05 9.37 -20.66
N ALA A 307 -9.93 10.00 -20.31
CA ALA A 307 -9.35 11.11 -21.08
C ALA A 307 -8.48 10.63 -22.25
N LEU A 308 -7.52 9.74 -21.97
CA LEU A 308 -6.48 9.37 -22.93
C LEU A 308 -6.85 8.16 -23.80
N GLY A 309 -7.81 7.34 -23.36
CA GLY A 309 -8.28 6.16 -24.13
C GLY A 309 -8.69 6.49 -25.56
N PRO A 310 -9.54 7.50 -25.80
CA PRO A 310 -10.02 7.85 -27.14
C PRO A 310 -8.98 8.54 -28.05
N LEU A 311 -7.79 8.84 -27.56
CA LEU A 311 -6.78 9.57 -28.34
C LEU A 311 -6.19 8.69 -29.46
N PRO A 312 -5.92 9.26 -30.65
CA PRO A 312 -5.57 8.48 -31.83
C PRO A 312 -4.10 8.08 -31.94
N GLY A 313 -3.20 8.76 -31.26
CA GLY A 313 -1.76 8.58 -31.47
C GLY A 313 -1.00 8.07 -30.28
N PRO A 314 0.24 7.62 -30.49
CA PRO A 314 1.15 7.29 -29.40
C PRO A 314 1.71 8.54 -28.70
N LYS A 315 1.58 9.71 -29.36
CA LYS A 315 2.07 10.99 -28.85
C LYS A 315 1.11 12.10 -29.25
N GLU A 316 0.70 12.91 -28.28
CA GLU A 316 -0.31 13.96 -28.46
C GLU A 316 0.19 15.31 -27.94
N SER A 317 -0.27 16.40 -28.56
CA SER A 317 0.06 17.75 -28.12
C SER A 317 -0.63 18.09 -26.80
N GLN A 318 -0.07 19.02 -26.03
CA GLN A 318 -0.64 19.53 -24.78
C GLN A 318 -2.10 19.95 -24.97
N SER A 319 -2.39 20.73 -25.99
CA SER A 319 -3.76 21.22 -26.24
C SER A 319 -4.78 20.10 -26.48
N VAL A 320 -4.37 19.00 -27.14
CA VAL A 320 -5.21 17.83 -27.37
C VAL A 320 -5.44 17.07 -26.06
N VAL A 321 -4.40 16.90 -25.26
CA VAL A 321 -4.49 16.21 -23.95
C VAL A 321 -5.33 17.05 -22.97
N GLU A 322 -5.11 18.36 -22.86
CA GLU A 322 -5.90 19.23 -22.00
C GLU A 322 -7.38 19.26 -22.40
N ALA A 323 -7.68 19.30 -23.70
CA ALA A 323 -9.06 19.18 -24.19
C ALA A 323 -9.68 17.80 -23.88
N ALA A 324 -8.88 16.74 -23.83
CA ALA A 324 -9.32 15.41 -23.42
C ALA A 324 -9.56 15.32 -21.91
N LEU A 325 -8.69 15.91 -21.10
CA LEU A 325 -8.83 16.01 -19.65
C LEU A 325 -10.08 16.82 -19.25
N ALA A 326 -10.34 17.96 -19.90
CA ALA A 326 -11.51 18.79 -19.63
C ALA A 326 -12.87 18.10 -19.90
N ARG A 327 -12.88 16.96 -20.61
CA ARG A 327 -14.09 16.15 -20.80
C ARG A 327 -14.46 15.29 -19.60
N VAL A 328 -13.50 14.98 -18.74
CA VAL A 328 -13.65 14.01 -17.63
C VAL A 328 -13.33 14.60 -16.26
N LEU A 329 -12.70 15.78 -16.22
CA LEU A 329 -12.27 16.46 -14.99
C LEU A 329 -12.88 17.86 -14.90
N ALA A 330 -12.89 18.44 -13.71
CA ALA A 330 -13.20 19.86 -13.53
C ALA A 330 -12.08 20.74 -14.11
N ASP A 331 -12.44 21.91 -14.63
CA ASP A 331 -11.50 22.83 -15.29
C ASP A 331 -10.28 23.17 -14.42
N ALA A 332 -10.48 23.32 -13.11
CA ALA A 332 -9.40 23.61 -12.16
C ALA A 332 -8.33 22.50 -12.05
N ASP A 333 -8.68 21.27 -12.41
CA ASP A 333 -7.79 20.11 -12.29
C ASP A 333 -6.96 19.86 -13.54
N VAL A 334 -7.35 20.40 -14.69
CA VAL A 334 -6.76 20.07 -16.00
C VAL A 334 -5.27 20.40 -16.05
N GLU A 335 -4.88 21.61 -15.65
CA GLU A 335 -3.47 22.04 -15.65
C GLU A 335 -2.63 21.22 -14.67
N VAL A 336 -3.16 20.92 -13.50
CA VAL A 336 -2.49 20.11 -12.48
C VAL A 336 -2.23 18.70 -13.01
N ARG A 337 -3.24 18.06 -13.58
CA ARG A 337 -3.14 16.71 -14.15
C ARG A 337 -2.23 16.65 -15.37
N TRP A 338 -2.22 17.68 -16.21
CA TRP A 338 -1.24 17.78 -17.27
C TRP A 338 0.19 17.76 -16.74
N LYS A 339 0.50 18.60 -15.73
CA LYS A 339 1.84 18.68 -15.11
C LYS A 339 2.24 17.33 -14.47
N GLU A 340 1.31 16.67 -13.80
CA GLU A 340 1.55 15.35 -13.19
C GLU A 340 1.83 14.26 -14.24
N LEU A 341 1.05 14.21 -15.33
CA LEU A 341 1.29 13.27 -16.44
C LEU A 341 2.64 13.54 -17.08
N LYS A 342 2.97 14.80 -17.32
CA LYS A 342 4.24 15.19 -17.93
C LYS A 342 5.44 14.89 -17.03
N SER A 343 5.30 15.11 -15.73
CA SER A 343 6.29 14.73 -14.73
C SER A 343 6.51 13.22 -14.68
N ALA A 344 5.43 12.43 -14.74
CA ALA A 344 5.49 10.98 -14.75
C ALA A 344 6.14 10.41 -16.01
N GLU A 345 5.87 11.00 -17.19
CA GLU A 345 6.54 10.63 -18.44
C GLU A 345 8.07 10.75 -18.33
N GLY A 346 8.56 11.65 -17.48
CA GLY A 346 9.96 11.88 -17.23
C GLY A 346 10.60 12.90 -18.19
N ARG A 347 11.94 12.96 -18.19
CA ARG A 347 12.70 13.93 -18.98
C ARG A 347 12.47 13.72 -20.48
N SER A 348 11.50 14.44 -21.03
CA SER A 348 11.33 14.63 -22.48
C SER A 348 11.89 16.00 -22.87
N ARG A 349 12.55 16.07 -24.03
CA ARG A 349 12.98 17.36 -24.60
C ARG A 349 11.80 18.18 -25.14
N GLU A 350 10.64 17.56 -25.29
CA GLU A 350 9.43 18.17 -25.80
C GLU A 350 8.46 18.41 -24.66
N TYR A 351 8.29 19.65 -24.26
CA TYR A 351 7.47 20.05 -23.11
C TYR A 351 5.98 20.20 -23.45
N ASP A 352 5.66 20.35 -24.73
CA ASP A 352 4.33 20.63 -25.29
C ASP A 352 3.58 19.39 -25.82
N SER A 353 4.10 18.22 -25.55
CA SER A 353 3.50 16.94 -25.97
C SER A 353 3.65 15.87 -24.91
N LEU A 354 2.77 14.86 -24.91
CA LEU A 354 2.76 13.69 -24.02
C LEU A 354 2.97 12.41 -24.83
N ASP A 355 3.95 11.60 -24.45
CA ASP A 355 4.20 10.29 -25.02
C ASP A 355 3.36 9.23 -24.28
N LEU A 356 2.24 8.83 -24.89
CA LEU A 356 1.31 7.84 -24.34
C LEU A 356 1.95 6.44 -24.27
N PHE A 357 2.92 6.13 -25.13
CA PHE A 357 3.62 4.86 -25.08
C PHE A 357 4.51 4.75 -23.84
N ARG A 358 5.21 5.82 -23.46
CA ARG A 358 5.96 5.85 -22.19
C ARG A 358 5.05 5.75 -20.99
N LEU A 359 3.93 6.48 -21.00
CA LEU A 359 2.94 6.42 -19.93
C LEU A 359 2.34 5.01 -19.81
N SER A 360 2.02 4.35 -20.93
CA SER A 360 1.49 2.98 -20.92
C SER A 360 2.44 1.97 -20.27
N ARG A 361 3.74 2.15 -20.44
CA ARG A 361 4.76 1.32 -19.77
C ARG A 361 4.73 1.50 -18.24
N LEU A 362 4.51 2.72 -17.76
CA LEU A 362 4.40 3.00 -16.32
C LEU A 362 3.12 2.39 -15.74
N VAL A 363 2.00 2.48 -16.48
CA VAL A 363 0.74 1.83 -16.10
C VAL A 363 0.91 0.31 -16.00
N LYS A 364 1.49 -0.33 -17.03
CA LYS A 364 1.79 -1.78 -17.04
C LYS A 364 2.70 -2.20 -15.90
N ALA A 365 3.71 -1.39 -15.60
CA ALA A 365 4.66 -1.65 -14.51
C ALA A 365 4.13 -1.26 -13.12
N ARG A 366 2.92 -0.70 -13.02
CA ARG A 366 2.36 -0.12 -11.79
C ARG A 366 3.34 0.87 -11.12
N ALA A 367 3.99 1.67 -11.94
CA ALA A 367 5.05 2.58 -11.52
C ALA A 367 4.63 4.06 -11.56
N LEU A 368 3.33 4.33 -11.71
CA LEU A 368 2.81 5.70 -11.68
C LEU A 368 3.01 6.35 -10.30
N PRO A 369 3.29 7.65 -10.26
CA PRO A 369 3.22 8.45 -9.04
C PRO A 369 1.83 8.39 -8.40
N LEU A 370 1.74 8.51 -7.07
CA LEU A 370 0.47 8.44 -6.33
C LEU A 370 -0.62 9.39 -6.85
N PRO A 371 -0.35 10.63 -7.26
CA PRO A 371 -1.39 11.52 -7.80
C PRO A 371 -2.09 10.99 -9.06
N LEU A 372 -1.44 10.07 -9.79
CA LEU A 372 -1.97 9.43 -10.99
C LEU A 372 -2.58 8.04 -10.72
N THR A 373 -2.71 7.66 -9.47
CA THR A 373 -3.34 6.39 -9.08
C THR A 373 -4.78 6.60 -8.67
N GLU A 374 -5.60 5.54 -8.76
CA GLU A 374 -6.99 5.58 -8.32
C GLU A 374 -7.04 5.74 -6.80
N PRO A 375 -7.69 6.79 -6.28
CA PRO A 375 -7.80 6.99 -4.84
C PRO A 375 -8.70 5.92 -4.20
N ASP A 376 -8.41 5.60 -2.95
CA ASP A 376 -9.28 4.74 -2.14
C ASP A 376 -10.44 5.59 -1.60
N HIS A 377 -11.61 5.42 -2.18
CA HIS A 377 -12.81 6.17 -1.81
C HIS A 377 -13.63 5.51 -0.70
N SER A 378 -13.15 4.38 -0.14
CA SER A 378 -13.91 3.71 0.91
C SER A 378 -13.78 4.40 2.26
N SER A 379 -14.91 4.69 2.88
CA SER A 379 -14.98 5.14 4.27
C SER A 379 -14.75 4.00 5.29
N VAL A 380 -14.84 2.74 4.86
CA VAL A 380 -14.58 1.54 5.67
C VAL A 380 -13.45 0.74 5.05
N ILE A 381 -12.40 0.51 5.81
CA ILE A 381 -11.21 -0.22 5.37
C ILE A 381 -11.04 -1.46 6.23
N VAL A 382 -10.88 -2.63 5.61
CA VAL A 382 -10.51 -3.88 6.27
C VAL A 382 -9.06 -4.20 5.90
N SER A 383 -8.21 -4.35 6.90
CA SER A 383 -6.77 -4.52 6.67
C SER A 383 -6.12 -5.40 7.73
N THR A 384 -4.97 -5.96 7.42
CA THR A 384 -4.07 -6.43 8.47
C THR A 384 -3.38 -5.25 9.15
N ILE A 385 -2.98 -5.45 10.40
CA ILE A 385 -2.25 -4.45 11.19
C ILE A 385 -0.98 -3.97 10.45
N HIS A 386 -0.21 -4.90 9.87
CA HIS A 386 0.99 -4.58 9.10
C HIS A 386 0.73 -3.64 7.91
N ARG A 387 -0.39 -3.84 7.21
CA ARG A 387 -0.75 -3.02 6.04
C ARG A 387 -1.42 -1.70 6.40
N ALA A 388 -1.95 -1.61 7.61
CA ALA A 388 -2.49 -0.37 8.16
C ALA A 388 -1.39 0.56 8.72
N LYS A 389 -0.15 0.07 8.81
CA LYS A 389 0.97 0.88 9.26
C LYS A 389 1.14 2.12 8.37
N GLY A 390 1.44 3.27 8.98
CA GLY A 390 1.52 4.55 8.27
C GLY A 390 0.17 5.20 7.93
N LEU A 391 -0.95 4.46 8.09
CA LEU A 391 -2.29 5.00 7.88
C LEU A 391 -2.90 5.51 9.19
N GLU A 392 -3.97 6.31 9.05
CA GLU A 392 -4.69 6.91 10.15
C GLU A 392 -6.19 6.85 9.90
N PHE A 393 -6.94 6.55 10.96
CA PHE A 393 -8.38 6.40 10.88
C PHE A 393 -9.07 7.17 12.03
N ASP A 394 -10.23 7.73 11.75
CA ASP A 394 -11.00 8.38 12.82
C ASP A 394 -11.49 7.34 13.83
N ARG A 395 -11.88 6.15 13.34
CA ARG A 395 -12.32 5.02 14.16
C ARG A 395 -11.59 3.74 13.82
N VAL A 396 -11.17 2.99 14.83
CA VAL A 396 -10.55 1.68 14.69
C VAL A 396 -11.35 0.63 15.46
N PHE A 397 -11.70 -0.44 14.78
CA PHE A 397 -12.12 -1.70 15.38
C PHE A 397 -10.95 -2.66 15.36
N PHE A 398 -10.43 -2.98 16.51
CA PHE A 398 -9.41 -3.98 16.70
C PHE A 398 -10.06 -5.35 16.87
N VAL A 399 -9.78 -6.26 15.95
CA VAL A 399 -10.27 -7.63 16.00
C VAL A 399 -9.38 -8.43 16.94
N ASP A 400 -9.94 -8.91 18.06
CA ASP A 400 -9.22 -9.79 18.95
C ASP A 400 -8.80 -11.06 18.19
N PRO A 401 -7.52 -11.47 18.22
CA PRO A 401 -7.06 -12.60 17.44
C PRO A 401 -7.71 -13.89 17.95
N ASN A 402 -8.37 -14.62 17.05
CA ASN A 402 -8.91 -15.93 17.36
C ASN A 402 -7.82 -17.00 17.55
N TRP A 403 -6.58 -16.66 17.23
CA TRP A 403 -5.42 -17.51 17.34
C TRP A 403 -4.18 -16.68 17.58
N VAL A 404 -3.48 -16.97 18.65
CA VAL A 404 -2.17 -16.39 18.96
C VAL A 404 -1.14 -17.50 18.73
N PRO A 405 -0.03 -17.25 18.01
CA PRO A 405 1.07 -18.20 17.93
C PRO A 405 1.56 -18.59 19.32
N VAL A 406 1.71 -19.88 19.58
CA VAL A 406 2.10 -20.39 20.91
C VAL A 406 3.49 -19.91 21.33
N ASP A 407 4.34 -19.57 20.35
CA ASP A 407 5.73 -19.17 20.53
C ASP A 407 5.98 -17.69 20.17
N GLU A 408 4.94 -16.82 20.15
CA GLU A 408 5.12 -15.39 19.89
C GLU A 408 5.75 -14.72 21.12
N ASP A 409 6.89 -14.04 20.91
CA ASP A 409 7.52 -13.28 21.97
C ASP A 409 6.69 -12.06 22.40
N SER A 410 6.83 -11.66 23.66
CA SER A 410 6.02 -10.58 24.26
C SER A 410 6.17 -9.24 23.51
N TRP A 411 7.38 -8.90 23.03
CA TRP A 411 7.59 -7.66 22.30
C TRP A 411 6.92 -7.65 20.92
N THR A 412 6.93 -8.76 20.19
CA THR A 412 6.23 -8.89 18.91
C THR A 412 4.72 -8.66 19.09
N LYS A 413 4.13 -9.24 20.15
CA LYS A 413 2.73 -9.01 20.50
C LYS A 413 2.47 -7.54 20.85
N VAL A 414 3.28 -6.95 21.74
CA VAL A 414 3.18 -5.55 22.16
C VAL A 414 3.24 -4.60 20.97
N ARG A 415 4.23 -4.75 20.09
CA ARG A 415 4.40 -3.91 18.90
C ARG A 415 3.19 -4.01 17.97
N ARG A 416 2.73 -5.23 17.69
CA ARG A 416 1.56 -5.47 16.83
C ARG A 416 0.30 -4.77 17.38
N GLU A 417 -0.02 -4.96 18.65
CA GLU A 417 -1.18 -4.36 19.29
C GLU A 417 -1.04 -2.84 19.40
N TYR A 418 0.12 -2.33 19.81
CA TYR A 418 0.38 -0.90 19.87
C TYR A 418 0.23 -0.21 18.50
N VAL A 419 0.78 -0.81 17.43
CA VAL A 419 0.60 -0.30 16.06
C VAL A 419 -0.88 -0.23 15.71
N SER A 420 -1.65 -1.27 16.00
CA SER A 420 -3.08 -1.31 15.74
C SER A 420 -3.84 -0.18 16.42
N LEU A 421 -3.66 -0.04 17.74
CA LEU A 421 -4.36 0.93 18.56
C LEU A 421 -3.94 2.38 18.25
N SER A 422 -2.67 2.60 17.92
CA SER A 422 -2.12 3.91 17.58
C SER A 422 -2.56 4.44 16.20
N ARG A 423 -3.32 3.68 15.41
CA ARG A 423 -3.91 4.13 14.13
C ARG A 423 -5.14 5.00 14.30
N ALA A 424 -5.78 4.97 15.48
CA ALA A 424 -7.00 5.71 15.74
C ALA A 424 -6.75 7.18 16.11
N ARG A 425 -7.64 8.06 15.63
CA ARG A 425 -7.67 9.47 16.02
C ARG A 425 -8.72 9.76 17.09
N ASP A 426 -9.94 9.24 16.92
CA ASP A 426 -11.09 9.57 17.75
C ASP A 426 -11.56 8.41 18.62
N GLU A 427 -11.75 7.22 18.02
CA GLU A 427 -12.38 6.09 18.69
C GLU A 427 -11.65 4.78 18.45
N ILE A 428 -11.58 3.97 19.51
CA ILE A 428 -11.10 2.59 19.44
C ILE A 428 -12.14 1.68 20.07
N TYR A 429 -12.40 0.55 19.43
CA TYR A 429 -13.25 -0.52 19.93
C TYR A 429 -12.57 -1.87 19.75
N ARG A 430 -12.81 -2.80 20.68
CA ARG A 430 -12.51 -4.22 20.48
C ARG A 430 -13.71 -4.94 19.91
N CYS A 431 -13.46 -5.94 19.10
CA CYS A 431 -14.51 -6.82 18.60
C CYS A 431 -14.00 -8.23 18.34
N GLU A 432 -14.93 -9.15 18.29
CA GLU A 432 -14.65 -10.55 17.99
C GLU A 432 -15.18 -10.96 16.60
N LEU A 433 -14.57 -11.98 16.03
CA LEU A 433 -15.11 -12.64 14.86
C LEU A 433 -16.03 -13.80 15.28
N PRO A 434 -17.18 -13.96 14.62
CA PRO A 434 -18.05 -15.09 14.89
C PRO A 434 -17.33 -16.42 14.74
N GLN A 435 -17.65 -17.37 15.59
CA GLN A 435 -17.15 -18.72 15.45
C GLN A 435 -17.58 -19.32 14.11
N SER A 436 -16.65 -19.84 13.36
CA SER A 436 -16.90 -20.41 12.04
C SER A 436 -16.62 -21.92 12.00
N ARG A 437 -17.51 -22.65 11.33
CA ARG A 437 -17.30 -24.07 11.02
C ARG A 437 -16.38 -24.29 9.82
N THR A 438 -15.90 -23.22 9.20
CA THR A 438 -14.98 -23.24 8.07
C THR A 438 -13.63 -22.64 8.48
N LYS A 439 -12.55 -23.08 7.83
CA LYS A 439 -11.22 -22.51 7.99
C LYS A 439 -10.80 -21.82 6.71
N ILE A 440 -10.23 -20.63 6.84
CA ILE A 440 -9.57 -19.92 5.74
C ILE A 440 -8.07 -20.07 5.95
N LYS A 441 -7.35 -20.57 4.94
CA LYS A 441 -5.91 -20.80 4.99
C LYS A 441 -5.30 -20.66 3.60
N ALA A 442 -4.02 -20.33 3.52
CA ALA A 442 -3.26 -20.36 2.27
C ALA A 442 -3.17 -21.81 1.73
N ASP A 443 -3.14 -21.95 0.40
CA ASP A 443 -2.94 -23.21 -0.28
C ASP A 443 -1.82 -23.08 -1.33
N ASP A 444 -0.69 -23.73 -1.13
CA ASP A 444 0.47 -23.68 -2.03
C ASP A 444 0.13 -24.18 -3.44
N ARG A 445 -0.81 -25.14 -3.56
CA ARG A 445 -1.30 -25.62 -4.86
C ARG A 445 -1.99 -24.53 -5.66
N LEU A 446 -2.51 -23.49 -4.98
CA LEU A 446 -3.15 -22.32 -5.58
C LEU A 446 -2.21 -21.10 -5.58
N LEU A 447 -0.90 -21.31 -5.59
CA LEU A 447 0.12 -20.28 -5.56
C LEU A 447 0.00 -19.32 -4.36
N GLY A 448 -0.25 -19.87 -3.19
CA GLY A 448 -0.38 -19.11 -1.94
C GLY A 448 -1.72 -18.38 -1.74
N ARG A 449 -2.70 -18.55 -2.65
CA ARG A 449 -4.05 -17.99 -2.46
C ARG A 449 -4.72 -18.60 -1.23
N PHE A 450 -5.52 -17.82 -0.56
CA PHE A 450 -6.36 -18.32 0.51
C PHE A 450 -7.56 -19.10 -0.03
N LYS A 451 -7.91 -20.17 0.67
CA LYS A 451 -9.14 -20.93 0.42
C LYS A 451 -9.96 -21.11 1.69
N GLU A 452 -11.27 -21.14 1.55
CA GLU A 452 -12.19 -21.52 2.60
C GLU A 452 -12.49 -23.02 2.49
N GLU A 453 -12.27 -23.77 3.57
CA GLU A 453 -12.53 -25.21 3.66
C GLU A 453 -13.60 -25.51 4.70
N ALA A 454 -14.49 -26.45 4.39
CA ALA A 454 -15.44 -27.02 5.33
C ALA A 454 -15.14 -28.50 5.60
N TRP A 455 -15.49 -28.98 6.80
CA TRP A 455 -15.40 -30.38 7.13
C TRP A 455 -16.50 -31.19 6.42
N SER A 456 -16.12 -32.31 5.84
CA SER A 456 -17.09 -33.23 5.24
C SER A 456 -17.84 -33.99 6.33
N ARG A 457 -19.19 -33.91 6.33
CA ARG A 457 -20.02 -34.70 7.25
C ARG A 457 -19.95 -36.21 6.98
N ASN A 458 -19.68 -36.58 5.72
CA ASN A 458 -19.80 -37.98 5.26
C ASN A 458 -18.46 -38.74 5.23
N LYS A 459 -17.32 -38.04 5.37
CA LYS A 459 -15.98 -38.64 5.33
C LYS A 459 -15.14 -38.08 6.46
N ARG A 460 -14.90 -38.90 7.51
CA ARG A 460 -14.07 -38.51 8.66
C ARG A 460 -12.72 -37.97 8.21
N GLY A 461 -12.39 -36.75 8.64
CA GLY A 461 -11.11 -36.11 8.39
C GLY A 461 -10.90 -35.52 7.00
N LYS A 462 -11.90 -35.51 6.10
CA LYS A 462 -11.79 -34.87 4.79
C LYS A 462 -12.45 -33.50 4.80
N THR A 463 -11.73 -32.51 4.26
CA THR A 463 -12.25 -31.18 3.98
C THR A 463 -12.54 -31.02 2.50
N TRP A 464 -13.40 -30.09 2.15
CA TRP A 464 -13.66 -29.69 0.77
C TRP A 464 -13.64 -28.17 0.64
N THR A 465 -13.16 -27.67 -0.50
CA THR A 465 -13.08 -26.24 -0.78
C THR A 465 -14.48 -25.68 -1.01
N LYS A 466 -14.83 -24.62 -0.31
CA LYS A 466 -16.07 -23.85 -0.46
C LYS A 466 -15.90 -22.63 -1.32
N ALA A 467 -14.78 -21.95 -1.15
CA ALA A 467 -14.43 -20.72 -1.86
C ALA A 467 -12.92 -20.59 -1.91
N PHE A 468 -12.41 -19.79 -2.82
CA PHE A 468 -11.02 -19.39 -2.88
C PHE A 468 -10.89 -17.90 -3.19
N GLU A 469 -9.75 -17.36 -2.84
CA GLU A 469 -9.45 -15.95 -2.97
C GLU A 469 -9.39 -15.49 -4.42
N PHE A 470 -10.13 -14.42 -4.73
CA PHE A 470 -10.07 -13.72 -6.01
C PHE A 470 -8.96 -12.67 -5.94
N LEU A 471 -7.99 -12.74 -6.86
CA LEU A 471 -6.85 -11.83 -6.94
C LEU A 471 -7.01 -10.81 -8.09
N TYR A 472 -6.18 -9.79 -8.09
CA TYR A 472 -6.17 -8.80 -9.17
C TYR A 472 -5.95 -9.43 -10.56
N ASP A 473 -5.01 -10.36 -10.67
CA ASP A 473 -4.68 -11.02 -11.93
C ASP A 473 -5.77 -12.00 -12.43
N ASP A 474 -6.87 -12.13 -11.66
CA ASP A 474 -8.04 -12.91 -12.06
C ASP A 474 -8.98 -12.16 -12.99
N VAL A 475 -8.80 -10.85 -13.15
CA VAL A 475 -9.50 -10.04 -14.14
C VAL A 475 -8.68 -10.03 -15.43
N GLU A 476 -9.37 -10.21 -16.57
CA GLU A 476 -8.74 -10.09 -17.88
C GLU A 476 -8.36 -8.63 -18.17
N THR A 477 -7.09 -8.40 -18.47
CA THR A 477 -6.55 -7.06 -18.69
C THR A 477 -5.83 -6.92 -20.03
N ALA A 478 -5.68 -8.00 -20.80
CA ALA A 478 -4.94 -7.99 -22.07
C ALA A 478 -5.76 -7.36 -23.21
N TYR A 479 -7.07 -7.35 -23.08
CA TYR A 479 -7.99 -6.74 -24.05
C TYR A 479 -9.26 -6.21 -23.35
N PRO A 480 -9.95 -5.20 -23.95
CA PRO A 480 -11.22 -4.71 -23.44
C PRO A 480 -12.30 -5.77 -23.54
N ALA A 481 -13.06 -5.99 -22.46
CA ALA A 481 -14.14 -6.96 -22.45
C ALA A 481 -15.30 -6.52 -23.36
N SER A 482 -15.91 -7.48 -24.06
CA SER A 482 -17.15 -7.34 -24.82
C SER A 482 -17.95 -8.64 -24.75
N THR A 483 -19.22 -8.61 -25.08
CA THR A 483 -20.09 -9.79 -25.22
C THR A 483 -20.86 -9.70 -26.55
N LEU A 484 -21.55 -10.78 -26.95
CA LEU A 484 -22.39 -10.75 -28.15
C LEU A 484 -23.45 -9.63 -28.13
N ASN A 485 -23.95 -9.26 -26.95
CA ASN A 485 -25.04 -8.32 -26.78
C ASN A 485 -24.61 -6.94 -26.28
N VAL A 486 -23.36 -6.80 -25.79
CA VAL A 486 -22.84 -5.55 -25.22
C VAL A 486 -21.45 -5.30 -25.76
N ASP A 487 -21.30 -4.22 -26.53
CA ASP A 487 -20.01 -3.82 -27.06
C ASP A 487 -19.08 -3.29 -25.94
N ALA A 488 -17.78 -3.25 -26.25
CA ALA A 488 -16.78 -2.80 -25.30
C ALA A 488 -17.00 -1.35 -24.85
N GLY A 489 -17.49 -0.46 -25.72
CA GLY A 489 -17.79 0.94 -25.39
C GLY A 489 -18.80 1.06 -24.26
N ARG A 490 -19.89 0.30 -24.31
CA ARG A 490 -20.91 0.29 -23.26
C ARG A 490 -20.39 -0.26 -21.93
N ILE A 491 -19.49 -1.26 -21.98
CA ILE A 491 -18.84 -1.76 -20.78
C ILE A 491 -17.94 -0.67 -20.18
N GLN A 492 -17.18 0.07 -21.01
CA GLN A 492 -16.35 1.19 -20.56
C GLN A 492 -17.21 2.32 -19.96
N GLU A 493 -18.35 2.67 -20.56
CA GLU A 493 -19.30 3.64 -20.00
C GLU A 493 -19.83 3.17 -18.62
N THR A 494 -20.16 1.89 -18.48
CA THR A 494 -20.58 1.31 -17.21
C THR A 494 -19.48 1.42 -16.15
N LEU A 495 -18.26 1.05 -16.51
CA LEU A 495 -17.09 1.15 -15.63
C LEU A 495 -16.80 2.61 -15.24
N GLN A 496 -17.03 3.56 -16.13
CA GLN A 496 -16.82 4.98 -15.86
C GLN A 496 -17.85 5.55 -14.86
N SER A 497 -19.08 5.03 -14.89
CA SER A 497 -20.22 5.53 -14.11
C SER A 497 -20.52 4.72 -12.83
N VAL A 498 -19.99 3.50 -12.69
CA VAL A 498 -20.29 2.66 -11.53
C VAL A 498 -19.70 3.25 -10.25
N ASP A 499 -20.54 3.47 -9.23
CA ASP A 499 -20.10 3.79 -7.88
C ASP A 499 -19.45 2.55 -7.27
N GLY A 500 -18.11 2.63 -7.14
CA GLY A 500 -17.29 1.45 -7.13
C GLY A 500 -17.27 0.64 -5.85
N VAL A 501 -17.15 1.26 -4.69
CA VAL A 501 -16.72 0.54 -3.48
C VAL A 501 -17.87 -0.27 -2.86
N GLY A 502 -17.63 -1.58 -2.67
CA GLY A 502 -18.57 -2.48 -2.01
C GLY A 502 -19.71 -2.99 -2.90
N THR A 503 -19.78 -2.61 -4.17
CA THR A 503 -20.76 -3.17 -5.10
C THR A 503 -20.56 -4.68 -5.23
N ARG A 504 -21.59 -5.47 -4.93
CA ARG A 504 -21.57 -6.92 -5.07
C ARG A 504 -21.44 -7.32 -6.52
N ILE A 505 -20.50 -8.21 -6.79
CA ILE A 505 -20.18 -8.72 -8.13
C ILE A 505 -20.48 -10.21 -8.17
N TYR A 506 -21.06 -10.65 -9.28
CA TYR A 506 -21.21 -12.04 -9.64
C TYR A 506 -20.33 -12.36 -10.83
N ALA A 507 -19.82 -13.58 -10.88
CA ALA A 507 -19.16 -14.08 -12.08
C ALA A 507 -20.10 -15.12 -12.72
N GLU A 508 -20.61 -14.85 -13.94
CA GLU A 508 -21.52 -15.70 -14.70
C GLU A 508 -20.76 -16.47 -15.77
N LEU A 509 -21.03 -17.77 -15.89
CA LEU A 509 -20.34 -18.63 -16.84
C LEU A 509 -20.50 -18.08 -18.27
N ASP A 510 -19.38 -17.80 -18.90
CA ASP A 510 -19.30 -17.40 -20.30
C ASP A 510 -18.98 -18.64 -21.14
N GLU A 511 -20.04 -19.26 -21.69
CA GLU A 511 -19.89 -20.51 -22.46
C GLU A 511 -19.11 -20.30 -23.77
N GLU A 512 -19.13 -19.08 -24.33
CA GLU A 512 -18.47 -18.77 -25.60
C GLU A 512 -16.96 -18.65 -25.45
N GLU A 513 -16.51 -18.02 -24.39
CA GLU A 513 -15.09 -17.84 -24.09
C GLU A 513 -14.50 -18.98 -23.24
N SER A 514 -15.35 -19.88 -22.75
CA SER A 514 -14.90 -21.05 -22.01
C SER A 514 -14.35 -22.10 -22.98
N THR A 515 -13.17 -22.63 -22.69
CA THR A 515 -12.63 -23.79 -23.41
C THR A 515 -13.05 -25.09 -22.72
N SER A 516 -12.78 -26.26 -23.35
CA SER A 516 -13.01 -27.58 -22.72
C SER A 516 -12.30 -27.69 -21.37
N ASP A 517 -11.14 -27.06 -21.24
CA ASP A 517 -10.25 -27.20 -20.09
C ASP A 517 -10.39 -26.09 -19.07
N LEU A 518 -10.66 -24.85 -19.49
CA LEU A 518 -10.69 -23.68 -18.61
C LEU A 518 -12.03 -22.94 -18.70
N PRO A 519 -12.73 -22.72 -17.56
CA PRO A 519 -13.91 -21.87 -17.53
C PRO A 519 -13.54 -20.40 -17.60
N SER A 520 -14.33 -19.63 -18.33
CA SER A 520 -14.34 -18.17 -18.31
C SER A 520 -15.67 -17.68 -17.72
N TYR A 521 -15.63 -16.57 -17.00
CA TYR A 521 -16.81 -15.97 -16.40
C TYR A 521 -16.88 -14.49 -16.71
N LEU A 522 -18.08 -14.02 -17.03
CA LEU A 522 -18.39 -12.60 -17.18
C LEU A 522 -18.62 -12.00 -15.78
N LEU A 523 -17.93 -10.92 -15.47
CA LEU A 523 -18.06 -10.20 -14.21
C LEU A 523 -19.19 -9.19 -14.34
N VAL A 524 -20.23 -9.32 -13.52
CA VAL A 524 -21.44 -8.53 -13.61
C VAL A 524 -21.84 -7.95 -12.26
N THR A 525 -22.51 -6.79 -12.28
CA THR A 525 -23.17 -6.20 -11.11
C THR A 525 -24.40 -7.00 -10.69
N GLN A 526 -25.03 -6.64 -9.57
CA GLN A 526 -26.27 -7.26 -9.11
C GLN A 526 -27.43 -7.10 -10.11
N ASP A 527 -27.49 -6.00 -10.85
CA ASP A 527 -28.44 -5.72 -11.93
C ASP A 527 -27.98 -6.25 -13.30
N ARG A 528 -27.01 -7.17 -13.31
CA ARG A 528 -26.53 -7.89 -14.48
C ARG A 528 -25.82 -7.02 -15.55
N ARG A 529 -25.32 -5.84 -15.18
CA ARG A 529 -24.51 -5.05 -16.10
C ARG A 529 -23.08 -5.60 -16.15
N PRO A 530 -22.54 -5.94 -17.34
CA PRO A 530 -21.19 -6.47 -17.47
C PRO A 530 -20.14 -5.38 -17.18
N LEU A 531 -19.09 -5.78 -16.47
CA LEU A 531 -17.96 -4.92 -16.09
C LEU A 531 -16.63 -5.44 -16.66
N GLY A 532 -16.54 -6.73 -16.96
CA GLY A 532 -15.29 -7.35 -17.37
C GLY A 532 -15.42 -8.86 -17.44
N ARG A 533 -14.30 -9.53 -17.55
CA ARG A 533 -14.20 -10.99 -17.68
C ARG A 533 -13.09 -11.53 -16.77
N THR A 534 -13.21 -12.78 -16.35
CA THR A 534 -12.14 -13.46 -15.63
C THR A 534 -11.01 -13.87 -16.57
N SER A 535 -9.77 -13.84 -16.06
CA SER A 535 -8.58 -14.24 -16.80
C SER A 535 -8.42 -15.76 -16.90
N ILE A 536 -7.52 -16.20 -17.76
CA ILE A 536 -7.08 -17.60 -17.85
C ILE A 536 -6.51 -18.09 -16.50
N ALA A 537 -5.82 -17.22 -15.77
CA ALA A 537 -5.26 -17.55 -14.44
C ALA A 537 -6.37 -17.89 -13.43
N PHE A 538 -7.49 -17.17 -13.45
CA PHE A 538 -8.66 -17.51 -12.66
C PHE A 538 -9.23 -18.87 -13.04
N GLY A 539 -9.43 -19.14 -14.33
CA GLY A 539 -9.94 -20.42 -14.81
C GLY A 539 -9.09 -21.60 -14.35
N ALA A 540 -7.77 -21.47 -14.39
CA ALA A 540 -6.83 -22.49 -13.93
C ALA A 540 -6.88 -22.67 -12.40
N ALA A 541 -6.96 -21.58 -11.64
CA ALA A 541 -7.11 -21.65 -10.18
C ALA A 541 -8.44 -22.26 -9.77
N PHE A 542 -9.53 -21.88 -10.47
CA PHE A 542 -10.87 -22.45 -10.24
C PHE A 542 -10.88 -23.96 -10.44
N GLN A 543 -10.32 -24.45 -11.54
CA GLN A 543 -10.27 -25.87 -11.83
C GLN A 543 -9.48 -26.66 -10.79
N LYS A 544 -8.36 -26.11 -10.30
CA LYS A 544 -7.59 -26.72 -9.21
C LYS A 544 -8.35 -26.72 -7.89
N ALA A 545 -8.98 -25.60 -7.53
CA ALA A 545 -9.72 -25.43 -6.28
C ALA A 545 -10.95 -26.35 -6.21
N PHE A 546 -11.64 -26.53 -7.35
CA PHE A 546 -12.91 -27.24 -7.45
C PHE A 546 -12.83 -28.48 -8.36
N SER A 547 -11.70 -29.15 -8.39
CA SER A 547 -11.48 -30.39 -9.18
C SER A 547 -12.47 -31.53 -8.87
N TRP A 548 -13.21 -31.44 -7.77
CA TRP A 548 -14.26 -32.37 -7.37
C TRP A 548 -15.64 -32.10 -8.00
N LEU A 549 -15.85 -30.90 -8.60
CA LEU A 549 -17.09 -30.58 -9.31
C LEU A 549 -17.12 -31.31 -10.66
N LYS A 550 -18.27 -31.91 -10.95
CA LYS A 550 -18.51 -32.58 -12.24
C LYS A 550 -18.89 -31.61 -13.35
N ASN A 551 -19.68 -30.59 -12.99
CA ASN A 551 -20.16 -29.56 -13.89
C ASN A 551 -19.65 -28.18 -13.44
N ARG A 552 -19.52 -27.27 -14.37
CA ARG A 552 -19.18 -25.88 -14.09
C ARG A 552 -20.39 -25.13 -13.51
N PRO A 553 -20.24 -24.42 -12.38
CA PRO A 553 -21.33 -23.61 -11.84
C PRO A 553 -21.62 -22.45 -12.81
N ARG A 554 -22.90 -22.13 -12.97
CA ARG A 554 -23.30 -20.99 -13.81
C ARG A 554 -22.99 -19.66 -13.16
N VAL A 555 -22.95 -19.60 -11.83
CA VAL A 555 -22.73 -18.39 -11.07
C VAL A 555 -21.69 -18.63 -9.97
N ILE A 556 -20.81 -17.66 -9.80
CA ILE A 556 -19.88 -17.54 -8.67
C ILE A 556 -20.22 -16.27 -7.92
N ASP A 557 -20.35 -16.33 -6.61
CA ASP A 557 -20.70 -15.27 -5.68
C ASP A 557 -19.52 -14.97 -4.72
N GLY A 558 -19.73 -13.99 -3.82
CA GLY A 558 -18.77 -13.63 -2.78
C GLY A 558 -17.70 -12.64 -3.23
N LEU A 559 -17.95 -11.94 -4.33
CA LEU A 559 -17.06 -10.94 -4.91
C LEU A 559 -17.58 -9.52 -4.70
N SER A 560 -16.68 -8.55 -4.60
CA SER A 560 -17.00 -7.12 -4.49
C SER A 560 -16.08 -6.29 -5.36
N LEU A 561 -16.64 -5.22 -5.92
CA LEU A 561 -15.88 -4.19 -6.60
C LEU A 561 -15.16 -3.32 -5.56
N VAL A 562 -13.86 -3.13 -5.73
CA VAL A 562 -13.02 -2.26 -4.89
C VAL A 562 -12.85 -0.90 -5.55
N SER A 563 -12.50 -0.91 -6.83
CA SER A 563 -12.30 0.28 -7.65
C SER A 563 -12.45 -0.06 -9.13
N VAL A 564 -12.39 0.96 -9.97
CA VAL A 564 -12.22 0.82 -11.41
C VAL A 564 -10.91 1.50 -11.76
N GLU A 565 -10.07 0.82 -12.50
CA GLU A 565 -8.70 1.26 -12.77
C GLU A 565 -8.42 1.31 -14.26
N THR A 566 -7.51 2.21 -14.65
CA THR A 566 -6.93 2.21 -16.00
C THR A 566 -5.87 1.12 -16.10
N VAL A 567 -5.96 0.33 -17.15
CA VAL A 567 -4.89 -0.57 -17.60
C VAL A 567 -4.37 -0.14 -18.97
N ALA A 568 -3.19 -0.65 -19.32
CA ALA A 568 -2.60 -0.42 -20.63
C ALA A 568 -2.27 -1.75 -21.29
N GLY A 569 -2.68 -1.92 -22.53
CA GLY A 569 -2.45 -3.11 -23.35
C GLY A 569 -1.88 -2.82 -24.73
N ASP A 570 -2.05 -3.76 -25.65
CA ASP A 570 -1.73 -3.52 -27.06
C ASP A 570 -2.80 -2.57 -27.63
N TYR A 571 -2.39 -1.47 -28.22
CA TYR A 571 -3.29 -0.47 -28.82
C TYR A 571 -4.20 -1.09 -29.91
N ARG A 572 -3.76 -2.18 -30.56
CA ARG A 572 -4.56 -2.89 -31.56
C ARG A 572 -5.81 -3.50 -30.94
N GLU A 573 -5.75 -3.92 -29.68
CA GLU A 573 -6.93 -4.49 -28.99
C GLU A 573 -7.98 -3.43 -28.68
N SER A 574 -7.59 -2.23 -28.30
CA SER A 574 -8.52 -1.11 -28.12
C SER A 574 -9.09 -0.61 -29.45
N GLU A 575 -8.27 -0.56 -30.51
CA GLU A 575 -8.67 -0.14 -31.85
C GLU A 575 -9.70 -1.09 -32.48
N LYS A 576 -9.50 -2.43 -32.34
CA LYS A 576 -10.46 -3.45 -32.84
C LYS A 576 -11.88 -3.25 -32.33
N VAL A 577 -12.05 -2.72 -31.12
CA VAL A 577 -13.35 -2.52 -30.46
C VAL A 577 -13.80 -1.06 -30.41
N GLY A 578 -13.12 -0.17 -31.13
CA GLY A 578 -13.51 1.23 -31.30
C GLY A 578 -13.21 2.13 -30.10
N LEU A 579 -12.28 1.74 -29.21
CA LEU A 579 -11.91 2.51 -28.02
C LEU A 579 -10.69 3.44 -28.25
N GLY A 580 -10.27 3.67 -29.48
CA GLY A 580 -9.10 4.47 -29.84
C GLY A 580 -7.82 3.65 -29.92
N SER A 581 -6.70 4.32 -30.29
CA SER A 581 -5.40 3.69 -30.56
C SER A 581 -4.35 4.01 -29.49
N SER A 582 -4.77 4.47 -28.31
CA SER A 582 -3.86 4.77 -27.20
C SER A 582 -3.42 3.54 -26.42
N GLY A 583 -4.23 2.46 -26.44
CA GLY A 583 -4.00 1.25 -25.66
C GLY A 583 -4.39 1.35 -24.19
N PHE A 584 -5.19 2.36 -23.79
CA PHE A 584 -5.74 2.50 -22.44
C PHE A 584 -7.20 2.13 -22.40
N TRP A 585 -7.62 1.38 -21.37
CA TRP A 585 -9.01 1.09 -21.06
C TRP A 585 -9.24 0.84 -19.58
N LEU A 586 -10.51 0.79 -19.19
CA LEU A 586 -10.92 0.53 -17.82
C LEU A 586 -11.12 -0.97 -17.56
N VAL A 587 -10.75 -1.40 -16.34
CA VAL A 587 -11.09 -2.72 -15.81
C VAL A 587 -11.58 -2.61 -14.37
N PRO A 588 -12.44 -3.54 -13.90
CA PRO A 588 -12.85 -3.58 -12.50
C PRO A 588 -11.73 -4.18 -11.65
N ARG A 589 -11.48 -3.61 -10.49
CA ARG A 589 -10.70 -4.23 -9.44
C ARG A 589 -11.62 -4.95 -8.46
N ILE A 590 -11.49 -6.26 -8.36
CA ILE A 590 -12.38 -7.12 -7.60
C ILE A 590 -11.62 -7.84 -6.50
N THR A 591 -12.27 -8.04 -5.37
CA THR A 591 -11.78 -8.82 -4.23
C THR A 591 -12.87 -9.73 -3.70
N GLY A 592 -12.49 -10.69 -2.88
CA GLY A 592 -13.42 -11.56 -2.16
C GLY A 592 -13.05 -13.02 -2.20
N LEU A 593 -13.96 -13.85 -1.72
CA LEU A 593 -13.86 -15.30 -1.75
C LEU A 593 -14.82 -15.85 -2.80
N ALA A 594 -14.29 -16.19 -3.97
CA ALA A 594 -15.05 -16.74 -5.09
C ALA A 594 -15.71 -18.08 -4.69
N ARG A 595 -17.02 -18.08 -4.54
CA ARG A 595 -17.83 -19.22 -4.11
C ARG A 595 -18.75 -19.68 -5.24
N PRO A 596 -18.61 -20.92 -5.74
CA PRO A 596 -19.53 -21.46 -6.72
C PRO A 596 -20.93 -21.66 -6.11
N ASP A 597 -21.97 -21.20 -6.81
CA ASP A 597 -23.35 -21.53 -6.48
C ASP A 597 -23.68 -22.94 -7.01
N LEU A 598 -23.70 -23.89 -6.10
CA LEU A 598 -23.93 -25.31 -6.42
C LEU A 598 -25.38 -25.62 -6.84
N ASN A 599 -26.32 -24.69 -6.66
CA ASN A 599 -27.68 -24.85 -7.12
C ASN A 599 -27.85 -24.50 -8.62
N THR A 600 -26.79 -23.93 -9.22
CA THR A 600 -26.78 -23.53 -10.65
C THR A 600 -25.92 -24.45 -11.52
N THR A 601 -25.47 -25.57 -10.99
CA THR A 601 -24.60 -26.55 -11.71
C THR A 601 -25.40 -27.49 -12.62
#